data_87dee8895e107d0d985645678f747869
#
_entry.id   87dee8895e107d0d985645678f747869
#
_cell.length_a   1.000
_cell.length_b   1.000
_cell.length_c   1.000
_cell.angle_alpha   90.00
_cell.angle_beta   90.00
_cell.angle_gamma   90.00
#
_symmetry.space_group_name_H-M   'P 1'
#
loop_
_entity.id
_entity.type
_entity.pdbx_description
1 polymer ?
#
loop_
_entity_poly.entity_id
_entity_poly.type
_entity_poly.pdbx_seq_one_letter_code
_entity_poly.pdbx_strand_id
1 'polypeptide(L)'
;NSSSTLSDEYRLIPAGNPLKKPKIFQKRERGLEYNIYHHQEKFYILTNKNHHNFSIETCSKDSTGKENWKEFISGREDVLIEGLDVFEHYLVVSERNQGLLQLCVMNFKNDSFHYIPFNEPTYVVGTNSNLVMNTSILRYSYNSMINPGTMFEYNMETKKSKILKEKEVVGGYDKNEYASERVWADGRDGTKIPMSMVYKKGIKKDGNNPTLLYAYGSYGYSIDPTFSTNRLTLLDRGFVFVIAHIRGGEDMGRKWYENGKL
;
A
#
# COMPACT_ATOMS: atom_id res chain seq x y z
N ASN A 1 9.87 -10.36 -15.55
CA ASN A 1 10.21 -10.51 -14.13
C ASN A 1 10.22 -11.99 -13.73
N SER A 2 11.13 -12.36 -12.87
CA SER A 2 11.18 -13.66 -12.18
C SER A 2 11.42 -13.39 -10.69
N SER A 3 10.38 -13.57 -9.89
CA SER A 3 10.37 -13.27 -8.45
C SER A 3 10.34 -14.53 -7.62
N SER A 4 10.88 -14.43 -6.41
CA SER A 4 10.68 -15.37 -5.31
C SER A 4 10.45 -14.55 -4.02
N THR A 5 10.16 -15.22 -2.93
CA THR A 5 9.98 -14.55 -1.62
C THR A 5 11.24 -13.87 -1.08
N LEU A 6 12.39 -14.04 -1.71
CA LEU A 6 13.69 -13.57 -1.21
C LEU A 6 14.55 -12.90 -2.28
N SER A 7 14.12 -12.82 -3.54
CA SER A 7 14.94 -12.22 -4.59
C SER A 7 14.19 -12.03 -5.90
N ASP A 8 14.56 -11.01 -6.65
CA ASP A 8 14.01 -10.69 -7.95
C ASP A 8 15.07 -10.70 -9.06
N GLU A 9 14.64 -10.90 -10.30
CA GLU A 9 15.43 -10.68 -11.51
C GLU A 9 14.53 -10.12 -12.61
N TYR A 10 14.87 -8.94 -13.10
CA TYR A 10 14.23 -8.30 -14.25
C TYR A 10 15.08 -8.44 -15.50
N ARG A 11 14.40 -8.63 -16.64
CA ARG A 11 15.01 -8.66 -17.96
C ARG A 11 14.32 -7.65 -18.87
N LEU A 12 15.11 -6.87 -19.59
CA LEU A 12 14.64 -5.81 -20.47
C LEU A 12 14.70 -6.28 -21.93
N ILE A 13 13.66 -5.94 -22.69
CA ILE A 13 13.58 -6.09 -24.14
C ILE A 13 13.21 -4.71 -24.69
N PRO A 14 13.97 -4.16 -25.66
CA PRO A 14 13.60 -2.89 -26.29
C PRO A 14 12.24 -3.00 -27.00
N ALA A 15 11.32 -2.07 -26.72
CA ALA A 15 9.99 -2.07 -27.32
C ALA A 15 10.03 -2.00 -28.88
N GLY A 16 11.00 -1.26 -29.44
CA GLY A 16 11.22 -1.17 -30.90
C GLY A 16 11.85 -2.41 -31.53
N ASN A 17 12.30 -3.41 -30.74
CA ASN A 17 12.83 -4.67 -31.23
C ASN A 17 12.51 -5.82 -30.27
N PRO A 18 11.26 -6.31 -30.27
CA PRO A 18 10.78 -7.30 -29.30
C PRO A 18 11.39 -8.70 -29.49
N LEU A 19 12.03 -8.97 -30.61
CA LEU A 19 12.73 -10.23 -30.90
C LEU A 19 14.17 -10.25 -30.39
N LYS A 20 14.69 -9.12 -29.91
CA LYS A 20 16.03 -9.04 -29.32
C LYS A 20 16.13 -9.89 -28.06
N LYS A 21 17.28 -10.55 -27.88
CA LYS A 21 17.55 -11.32 -26.65
C LYS A 21 17.41 -10.43 -25.41
N PRO A 22 16.64 -10.87 -24.39
CA PRO A 22 16.50 -10.10 -23.15
C PRO A 22 17.83 -9.82 -22.46
N LYS A 23 18.04 -8.56 -22.03
CA LYS A 23 19.19 -8.15 -21.22
C LYS A 23 18.80 -8.19 -19.73
N ILE A 24 19.61 -8.83 -18.90
CA ILE A 24 19.41 -8.84 -17.44
C ILE A 24 19.64 -7.41 -16.93
N PHE A 25 18.70 -6.90 -16.12
CA PHE A 25 18.81 -5.60 -15.45
C PHE A 25 19.83 -5.66 -14.32
N GLN A 26 19.62 -6.55 -13.36
CA GLN A 26 20.51 -6.91 -12.28
C GLN A 26 20.43 -8.43 -12.08
N LYS A 27 21.57 -9.10 -11.98
CA LYS A 27 21.62 -10.54 -11.70
C LYS A 27 20.96 -10.86 -10.36
N ARG A 28 20.27 -12.00 -10.31
CA ARG A 28 19.64 -12.48 -9.08
C ARG A 28 20.70 -12.62 -7.97
N GLU A 29 20.33 -12.08 -6.81
CA GLU A 29 21.10 -12.18 -5.58
C GLU A 29 20.15 -12.54 -4.44
N ARG A 30 20.49 -13.55 -3.64
CA ARG A 30 19.63 -13.94 -2.51
C ARG A 30 19.57 -12.81 -1.48
N GLY A 31 18.35 -12.44 -1.07
CA GLY A 31 18.09 -11.35 -0.14
C GLY A 31 17.90 -9.99 -0.81
N LEU A 32 18.21 -9.86 -2.11
CA LEU A 32 17.97 -8.63 -2.86
C LEU A 32 16.59 -8.70 -3.54
N GLU A 33 15.67 -7.91 -3.03
CA GLU A 33 14.35 -7.68 -3.59
C GLU A 33 14.32 -6.30 -4.25
N TYR A 34 13.76 -6.22 -5.48
CA TYR A 34 13.64 -4.94 -6.15
C TYR A 34 12.58 -4.94 -7.23
N ASN A 35 11.96 -3.78 -7.47
CA ASN A 35 11.08 -3.48 -8.60
C ASN A 35 11.65 -2.32 -9.40
N ILE A 36 11.42 -2.29 -10.72
CA ILE A 36 11.97 -1.27 -11.61
C ILE A 36 10.85 -0.51 -12.32
N TYR A 37 11.04 0.81 -12.43
CA TYR A 37 10.12 1.72 -13.09
C TYR A 37 10.92 2.63 -14.02
N HIS A 38 10.61 2.57 -15.33
CA HIS A 38 11.35 3.32 -16.34
C HIS A 38 10.79 4.74 -16.47
N HIS A 39 11.68 5.74 -16.50
CA HIS A 39 11.34 7.13 -16.75
C HIS A 39 12.44 7.82 -17.54
N GLN A 40 12.16 8.18 -18.79
CA GLN A 40 13.11 8.85 -19.69
C GLN A 40 14.45 8.10 -19.79
N GLU A 41 15.56 8.70 -19.35
CA GLU A 41 16.91 8.14 -19.45
C GLU A 41 17.35 7.34 -18.21
N LYS A 42 16.43 7.11 -17.24
CA LYS A 42 16.74 6.44 -15.98
C LYS A 42 15.66 5.46 -15.53
N PHE A 43 16.03 4.61 -14.60
CA PHE A 43 15.11 3.78 -13.83
C PHE A 43 15.02 4.28 -12.39
N TYR A 44 13.82 4.24 -11.83
CA TYR A 44 13.59 4.23 -10.39
C TYR A 44 13.50 2.78 -9.93
N ILE A 45 14.13 2.50 -8.81
CA ILE A 45 14.29 1.13 -8.30
C ILE A 45 13.83 1.14 -6.85
N LEU A 46 12.69 0.50 -6.60
CA LEU A 46 12.24 0.20 -5.24
C LEU A 46 13.00 -1.03 -4.75
N THR A 47 13.77 -0.93 -3.67
CA THR A 47 14.66 -2.03 -3.25
C THR A 47 14.92 -2.05 -1.75
N ASN A 48 15.15 -3.26 -1.23
CA ASN A 48 15.62 -3.49 0.14
C ASN A 48 17.16 -3.46 0.28
N LYS A 49 17.89 -3.01 -0.75
CA LYS A 49 19.38 -3.04 -0.80
C LYS A 49 20.02 -2.38 0.42
N ASN A 50 19.54 -1.22 0.83
CA ASN A 50 20.11 -0.41 1.90
C ASN A 50 19.20 -0.31 3.14
N HIS A 51 17.92 -0.64 3.00
CA HIS A 51 16.95 -0.51 4.08
C HIS A 51 15.88 -1.62 4.02
N HIS A 52 15.61 -2.29 5.14
CA HIS A 52 14.65 -3.39 5.20
C HIS A 52 13.21 -2.98 4.82
N ASN A 53 12.79 -1.74 5.12
CA ASN A 53 11.49 -1.19 4.69
C ASN A 53 11.52 -0.58 3.28
N PHE A 54 12.52 -0.95 2.48
CA PHE A 54 12.80 -0.46 1.16
C PHE A 54 13.21 1.02 1.09
N SER A 55 13.91 1.36 0.04
CA SER A 55 14.30 2.70 -0.39
C SER A 55 14.03 2.82 -1.89
N ILE A 56 14.07 4.03 -2.42
CA ILE A 56 14.00 4.27 -3.86
C ILE A 56 15.38 4.72 -4.32
N GLU A 57 15.93 3.95 -5.24
CA GLU A 57 17.20 4.27 -5.88
C GLU A 57 16.99 4.62 -7.36
N THR A 58 17.99 5.20 -8.00
CA THR A 58 17.97 5.50 -9.43
C THR A 58 19.25 5.02 -10.11
N CYS A 59 19.14 4.65 -11.39
CA CYS A 59 20.29 4.40 -12.25
C CYS A 59 20.01 4.85 -13.69
N SER A 60 21.07 5.05 -14.49
CA SER A 60 20.93 5.26 -15.92
C SER A 60 20.39 4.00 -16.62
N LYS A 61 19.59 4.19 -17.68
CA LYS A 61 19.11 3.09 -18.53
C LYS A 61 20.23 2.23 -19.13
N ASP A 62 21.43 2.78 -19.29
CA ASP A 62 22.58 2.12 -19.89
C ASP A 62 23.47 1.38 -18.89
N SER A 63 23.34 1.71 -17.59
CA SER A 63 24.16 1.15 -16.49
C SER A 63 23.24 0.69 -15.34
N THR A 64 22.68 -0.52 -15.50
CA THR A 64 21.59 -1.02 -14.65
C THR A 64 22.02 -1.88 -13.46
N GLY A 65 23.30 -2.30 -13.38
CA GLY A 65 23.80 -3.09 -12.26
C GLY A 65 23.74 -2.34 -10.93
N LYS A 66 23.55 -3.07 -9.82
CA LYS A 66 23.31 -2.48 -8.48
C LYS A 66 24.44 -1.59 -7.97
N GLU A 67 25.64 -1.73 -8.51
CA GLU A 67 26.80 -0.86 -8.22
C GLU A 67 26.60 0.57 -8.73
N ASN A 68 25.66 0.76 -9.69
CA ASN A 68 25.31 2.07 -10.26
C ASN A 68 24.06 2.69 -9.63
N TRP A 69 23.42 1.99 -8.68
CA TRP A 69 22.21 2.48 -8.03
C TRP A 69 22.55 3.54 -7.00
N LYS A 70 21.96 4.73 -7.16
CA LYS A 70 22.14 5.88 -6.28
C LYS A 70 20.84 6.13 -5.52
N GLU A 71 20.95 6.36 -4.23
CA GLU A 71 19.80 6.68 -3.39
C GLU A 71 19.09 7.94 -3.88
N PHE A 72 17.77 7.87 -3.96
CA PHE A 72 16.88 8.95 -4.34
C PHE A 72 15.92 9.30 -3.21
N ILE A 73 15.28 8.30 -2.60
CA ILE A 73 14.50 8.45 -1.36
C ILE A 73 14.99 7.37 -0.39
N SER A 74 15.48 7.82 0.75
CA SER A 74 15.98 6.94 1.81
C SER A 74 14.86 6.13 2.45
N GLY A 75 15.16 4.90 2.86
CA GLY A 75 14.26 4.09 3.68
C GLY A 75 14.04 4.69 5.06
N ARG A 76 12.90 4.35 5.68
CA ARG A 76 12.50 4.81 7.01
C ARG A 76 12.11 3.64 7.89
N GLU A 77 12.41 3.71 9.19
CA GLU A 77 12.11 2.61 10.13
C GLU A 77 10.61 2.41 10.35
N ASP A 78 9.84 3.48 10.29
CA ASP A 78 8.40 3.52 10.57
C ASP A 78 7.50 3.49 9.33
N VAL A 79 8.10 3.46 8.12
CA VAL A 79 7.39 3.47 6.85
C VAL A 79 7.91 2.39 5.91
N LEU A 80 7.02 1.50 5.50
CA LEU A 80 7.29 0.53 4.43
C LEU A 80 6.88 1.14 3.08
N ILE A 81 7.81 1.17 2.11
CA ILE A 81 7.48 1.58 0.74
C ILE A 81 7.02 0.34 -0.03
N GLU A 82 5.76 0.35 -0.50
CA GLU A 82 5.15 -0.81 -1.16
C GLU A 82 5.13 -0.72 -2.70
N GLY A 83 5.15 0.48 -3.27
CA GLY A 83 5.06 0.64 -4.72
C GLY A 83 5.27 2.06 -5.22
N LEU A 84 5.44 2.17 -6.53
CA LEU A 84 5.63 3.43 -7.24
C LEU A 84 4.72 3.50 -8.47
N ASP A 85 4.18 4.69 -8.75
CA ASP A 85 3.63 5.07 -10.05
C ASP A 85 4.44 6.26 -10.58
N VAL A 86 5.03 6.11 -11.76
CA VAL A 86 5.90 7.13 -12.35
C VAL A 86 5.17 7.82 -13.48
N PHE A 87 5.03 9.14 -13.38
CA PHE A 87 4.49 10.04 -14.39
C PHE A 87 5.62 10.92 -14.97
N GLU A 88 5.35 11.63 -16.04
CA GLU A 88 6.36 12.53 -16.64
C GLU A 88 6.86 13.60 -15.67
N HIS A 89 5.97 14.14 -14.84
CA HIS A 89 6.27 15.24 -13.91
C HIS A 89 6.07 14.89 -12.43
N TYR A 90 5.63 13.67 -12.13
CA TYR A 90 5.30 13.25 -10.77
C TYR A 90 5.78 11.83 -10.48
N LEU A 91 6.09 11.58 -9.22
CA LEU A 91 6.25 10.26 -8.66
C LEU A 91 5.19 10.09 -7.56
N VAL A 92 4.42 9.02 -7.63
CA VAL A 92 3.52 8.62 -6.55
C VAL A 92 4.11 7.43 -5.84
N VAL A 93 4.32 7.57 -4.54
CA VAL A 93 4.86 6.51 -3.67
C VAL A 93 3.72 5.97 -2.81
N SER A 94 3.48 4.68 -2.92
CA SER A 94 2.57 3.96 -2.02
C SER A 94 3.36 3.53 -0.80
N GLU A 95 2.95 4.01 0.36
CA GLU A 95 3.64 3.82 1.64
C GLU A 95 2.68 3.23 2.67
N ARG A 96 3.19 2.39 3.57
CA ARG A 96 2.46 1.93 4.75
C ARG A 96 3.12 2.48 6.00
N ASN A 97 2.37 3.27 6.75
CA ASN A 97 2.80 3.84 8.03
C ASN A 97 1.81 3.42 9.13
N GLN A 98 2.32 2.84 10.19
CA GLN A 98 1.52 2.31 11.31
C GLN A 98 0.34 1.43 10.84
N GLY A 99 0.54 0.64 9.78
CA GLY A 99 -0.44 -0.27 9.20
C GLY A 99 -1.49 0.38 8.29
N LEU A 100 -1.41 1.66 7.99
CA LEU A 100 -2.29 2.36 7.04
C LEU A 100 -1.54 2.72 5.77
N LEU A 101 -2.15 2.40 4.64
CA LEU A 101 -1.64 2.81 3.33
C LEU A 101 -1.83 4.32 3.12
N GLN A 102 -0.82 4.95 2.55
CA GLN A 102 -0.79 6.36 2.20
C GLN A 102 -0.26 6.53 0.78
N LEU A 103 -0.70 7.58 0.11
CA LEU A 103 -0.18 7.97 -1.20
C LEU A 103 0.57 9.29 -1.06
N CYS A 104 1.87 9.25 -1.25
CA CYS A 104 2.76 10.42 -1.28
C CYS A 104 3.02 10.82 -2.72
N VAL A 105 2.69 12.05 -3.09
CA VAL A 105 2.90 12.62 -4.42
C VAL A 105 4.09 13.56 -4.38
N MET A 106 5.11 13.28 -5.18
CA MET A 106 6.29 14.13 -5.38
C MET A 106 6.22 14.79 -6.76
N ASN A 107 6.53 16.07 -6.84
CA ASN A 107 6.64 16.81 -8.08
C ASN A 107 8.12 16.95 -8.48
N PHE A 108 8.51 16.41 -9.63
CA PHE A 108 9.90 16.43 -10.12
C PHE A 108 10.42 17.84 -10.48
N LYS A 109 9.53 18.81 -10.68
CA LYS A 109 9.94 20.17 -11.08
C LYS A 109 10.53 20.97 -9.92
N ASN A 110 10.09 20.74 -8.70
CA ASN A 110 10.46 21.54 -7.52
C ASN A 110 10.75 20.70 -6.27
N ASP A 111 10.83 19.38 -6.42
CA ASP A 111 11.09 18.39 -5.37
C ASP A 111 10.10 18.46 -4.17
N SER A 112 8.96 19.15 -4.35
CA SER A 112 7.93 19.20 -3.32
C SER A 112 7.16 17.90 -3.26
N PHE A 113 6.72 17.53 -2.06
CA PHE A 113 5.89 16.36 -1.85
C PHE A 113 4.68 16.68 -0.96
N HIS A 114 3.62 15.90 -1.09
CA HIS A 114 2.46 15.95 -0.22
C HIS A 114 1.75 14.61 -0.18
N TYR A 115 1.06 14.33 0.93
CA TYR A 115 0.19 13.16 1.06
C TYR A 115 -1.23 13.51 0.64
N ILE A 116 -1.91 12.56 0.00
CA ILE A 116 -3.35 12.65 -0.25
C ILE A 116 -4.06 12.41 1.09
N PRO A 117 -4.90 13.35 1.59
CA PRO A 117 -5.55 13.21 2.89
C PRO A 117 -6.71 12.21 2.84
N PHE A 118 -6.78 11.34 3.85
CA PHE A 118 -7.88 10.42 4.11
C PHE A 118 -8.37 10.60 5.55
N ASN A 119 -9.69 10.70 5.74
CA ASN A 119 -10.25 11.15 7.03
C ASN A 119 -10.75 9.99 7.92
N GLU A 120 -10.90 8.78 7.39
CA GLU A 120 -11.36 7.66 8.20
C GLU A 120 -10.21 7.08 9.03
N PRO A 121 -10.47 6.59 10.25
CA PRO A 121 -9.41 6.11 11.15
C PRO A 121 -8.77 4.79 10.68
N THR A 122 -9.47 4.06 9.78
CA THR A 122 -9.01 2.81 9.22
C THR A 122 -9.55 2.66 7.79
N TYR A 123 -8.64 2.48 6.86
CA TYR A 123 -8.93 2.44 5.42
C TYR A 123 -7.81 1.71 4.66
N VAL A 124 -8.08 1.46 3.40
CA VAL A 124 -7.10 1.03 2.41
C VAL A 124 -7.20 1.92 1.17
N VAL A 125 -6.07 2.29 0.63
CA VAL A 125 -5.95 3.05 -0.61
C VAL A 125 -4.89 2.40 -1.50
N GLY A 126 -5.10 2.43 -2.79
CA GLY A 126 -4.12 1.92 -3.75
C GLY A 126 -4.30 2.58 -5.11
N THR A 127 -3.20 2.76 -5.82
CA THR A 127 -3.23 3.29 -7.17
C THR A 127 -3.87 2.29 -8.14
N ASN A 128 -4.57 2.79 -9.14
CA ASN A 128 -5.14 1.98 -10.22
C ASN A 128 -4.20 1.99 -11.45
N SER A 129 -4.62 1.38 -12.54
CA SER A 129 -3.87 1.44 -13.79
C SER A 129 -3.77 2.88 -14.31
N ASN A 130 -2.60 3.50 -14.17
CA ASN A 130 -2.25 4.84 -14.61
C ASN A 130 -1.36 4.74 -15.85
N LEU A 131 -1.93 4.42 -17.02
CA LEU A 131 -1.18 4.11 -18.25
C LEU A 131 -0.66 5.35 -19.00
N VAL A 132 -1.23 6.52 -18.73
CA VAL A 132 -0.84 7.78 -19.39
C VAL A 132 0.21 8.46 -18.52
N MET A 133 1.46 8.52 -19.01
CA MET A 133 2.55 9.14 -18.25
C MET A 133 2.47 10.67 -18.25
N ASN A 134 2.13 11.29 -19.39
CA ASN A 134 2.01 12.74 -19.51
C ASN A 134 0.62 13.21 -19.04
N THR A 135 0.41 13.18 -17.74
CA THR A 135 -0.82 13.65 -17.10
C THR A 135 -0.53 14.10 -15.67
N SER A 136 -1.34 15.03 -15.16
CA SER A 136 -1.39 15.39 -13.74
C SER A 136 -2.47 14.62 -12.96
N ILE A 137 -3.19 13.68 -13.63
CA ILE A 137 -4.29 12.94 -13.02
C ILE A 137 -3.82 11.56 -12.56
N LEU A 138 -3.93 11.33 -11.27
CA LEU A 138 -3.76 10.02 -10.64
C LEU A 138 -5.11 9.38 -10.43
N ARG A 139 -5.28 8.14 -10.88
CA ARG A 139 -6.41 7.28 -10.49
C ARG A 139 -6.03 6.40 -9.33
N TYR A 140 -6.86 6.40 -8.30
CA TYR A 140 -6.70 5.54 -7.14
C TYR A 140 -8.06 5.02 -6.66
N SER A 141 -8.04 3.89 -5.96
CA SER A 141 -9.19 3.33 -5.27
C SER A 141 -9.05 3.54 -3.77
N TYR A 142 -10.15 3.87 -3.13
CA TYR A 142 -10.29 3.98 -1.68
C TYR A 142 -11.36 3.01 -1.18
N ASN A 143 -11.11 2.39 -0.06
CA ASN A 143 -12.06 1.50 0.60
C ASN A 143 -11.84 1.57 2.12
N SER A 144 -12.87 1.31 2.90
CA SER A 144 -12.75 1.16 4.35
C SER A 144 -13.75 0.14 4.87
N MET A 145 -13.76 -0.11 6.15
CA MET A 145 -14.74 -1.04 6.73
C MET A 145 -16.19 -0.53 6.65
N ILE A 146 -16.37 0.79 6.44
CA ILE A 146 -17.69 1.45 6.29
C ILE A 146 -17.89 2.16 4.95
N ASN A 147 -16.88 2.22 4.09
CA ASN A 147 -16.98 2.85 2.77
C ASN A 147 -16.81 1.80 1.68
N PRO A 148 -17.84 1.50 0.87
CA PRO A 148 -17.71 0.65 -0.30
C PRO A 148 -16.63 1.19 -1.25
N GLY A 149 -15.96 0.31 -1.98
CA GLY A 149 -14.87 0.69 -2.86
C GLY A 149 -15.24 1.84 -3.79
N THR A 150 -14.50 2.93 -3.71
CA THR A 150 -14.70 4.16 -4.48
C THR A 150 -13.47 4.45 -5.32
N MET A 151 -13.65 4.73 -6.59
CA MET A 151 -12.59 5.12 -7.52
C MET A 151 -12.58 6.64 -7.67
N PHE A 152 -11.38 7.21 -7.60
CA PHE A 152 -11.13 8.64 -7.69
C PHE A 152 -10.19 8.99 -8.85
N GLU A 153 -10.33 10.18 -9.39
CA GLU A 153 -9.28 10.94 -10.06
C GLU A 153 -8.81 12.05 -9.12
N TYR A 154 -7.50 12.12 -8.94
CA TYR A 154 -6.84 13.15 -8.15
C TYR A 154 -5.94 13.97 -9.06
N ASN A 155 -6.15 15.27 -9.11
CA ASN A 155 -5.25 16.17 -9.80
C ASN A 155 -4.06 16.50 -8.88
N MET A 156 -2.88 16.00 -9.22
CA MET A 156 -1.65 16.13 -8.44
C MET A 156 -1.12 17.56 -8.36
N GLU A 157 -1.50 18.43 -9.33
CA GLU A 157 -1.14 19.85 -9.34
C GLU A 157 -2.07 20.67 -8.44
N THR A 158 -3.40 20.52 -8.63
CA THR A 158 -4.40 21.32 -7.89
C THR A 158 -4.80 20.71 -6.55
N LYS A 159 -4.37 19.48 -6.27
CA LYS A 159 -4.67 18.69 -5.05
C LYS A 159 -6.17 18.45 -4.85
N LYS A 160 -6.95 18.34 -5.93
CA LYS A 160 -8.38 18.10 -5.89
C LYS A 160 -8.73 16.69 -6.33
N SER A 161 -9.64 16.05 -5.59
CA SER A 161 -10.19 14.74 -5.92
C SER A 161 -11.57 14.87 -6.57
N LYS A 162 -11.85 13.95 -7.50
CA LYS A 162 -13.17 13.77 -8.11
C LYS A 162 -13.53 12.28 -8.04
N ILE A 163 -14.74 11.96 -7.54
CA ILE A 163 -15.26 10.59 -7.57
C ILE A 163 -15.59 10.24 -9.02
N LEU A 164 -15.08 9.10 -9.48
CA LEU A 164 -15.43 8.51 -10.76
C LEU A 164 -16.54 7.46 -10.62
N LYS A 165 -16.41 6.61 -9.62
CA LYS A 165 -17.35 5.53 -9.38
C LYS A 165 -17.31 5.12 -7.91
N GLU A 166 -18.49 4.96 -7.33
CA GLU A 166 -18.70 4.34 -6.03
C GLU A 166 -19.39 2.98 -6.21
N LYS A 167 -18.93 1.97 -5.49
CA LYS A 167 -19.53 0.63 -5.56
C LYS A 167 -20.90 0.64 -4.91
N GLU A 168 -21.92 0.31 -5.68
CA GLU A 168 -23.28 0.15 -5.17
C GLU A 168 -23.39 -1.07 -4.24
N VAL A 169 -24.13 -0.91 -3.16
CA VAL A 169 -24.52 -2.01 -2.26
C VAL A 169 -25.96 -2.38 -2.54
N VAL A 170 -26.16 -3.52 -3.19
CA VAL A 170 -27.48 -4.04 -3.53
C VAL A 170 -28.29 -4.29 -2.25
N GLY A 171 -29.53 -3.81 -2.21
CA GLY A 171 -30.39 -3.87 -1.04
C GLY A 171 -30.35 -2.62 -0.15
N GLY A 172 -29.49 -1.67 -0.48
CA GLY A 172 -29.32 -0.41 0.26
C GLY A 172 -28.27 -0.52 1.38
N TYR A 173 -27.64 0.61 1.66
CA TYR A 173 -26.63 0.76 2.70
C TYR A 173 -26.51 2.24 3.09
N ASP A 174 -26.59 2.53 4.38
CA ASP A 174 -26.26 3.84 4.92
C ASP A 174 -25.00 3.74 5.80
N LYS A 175 -23.89 4.27 5.29
CA LYS A 175 -22.62 4.31 6.03
C LYS A 175 -22.71 5.04 7.37
N ASN A 176 -23.68 5.96 7.51
CA ASN A 176 -23.86 6.74 8.73
C ASN A 176 -24.40 5.89 9.89
N GLU A 177 -24.93 4.69 9.62
CA GLU A 177 -25.34 3.73 10.68
C GLU A 177 -24.16 2.99 11.33
N TYR A 178 -22.97 3.05 10.73
CA TYR A 178 -21.80 2.29 11.20
C TYR A 178 -20.69 3.24 11.62
N ALA A 179 -19.78 2.71 12.45
CA ALA A 179 -18.57 3.40 12.87
C ALA A 179 -17.37 2.45 12.78
N SER A 180 -16.23 3.00 12.37
CA SER A 180 -14.94 2.30 12.42
C SER A 180 -13.98 3.02 13.37
N GLU A 181 -13.12 2.26 14.01
CA GLU A 181 -12.11 2.77 14.93
C GLU A 181 -10.78 2.05 14.68
N ARG A 182 -9.70 2.77 14.95
CA ARG A 182 -8.40 2.17 15.09
C ARG A 182 -8.04 2.08 16.56
N VAL A 183 -7.78 0.88 17.04
CA VAL A 183 -7.44 0.61 18.43
C VAL A 183 -6.14 -0.18 18.51
N TRP A 184 -5.55 -0.27 19.69
CA TRP A 184 -4.28 -0.96 19.91
C TRP A 184 -4.43 -1.94 21.06
N ALA A 185 -3.91 -3.16 20.88
CA ALA A 185 -3.80 -4.14 21.94
C ALA A 185 -2.35 -4.29 22.37
N ASP A 186 -2.15 -4.67 23.63
CA ASP A 186 -0.84 -5.05 24.15
C ASP A 186 -0.62 -6.56 23.93
N GLY A 187 0.43 -6.91 23.19
CA GLY A 187 0.93 -8.27 23.13
C GLY A 187 1.53 -8.70 24.47
N ARG A 188 1.69 -10.02 24.68
CA ARG A 188 2.29 -10.55 25.91
C ARG A 188 3.73 -10.07 26.14
N ASP A 189 4.41 -9.70 25.08
CA ASP A 189 5.78 -9.16 25.06
C ASP A 189 5.82 -7.62 25.11
N GLY A 190 4.69 -6.96 25.35
CA GLY A 190 4.55 -5.51 25.37
C GLY A 190 4.44 -4.85 24.00
N THR A 191 4.47 -5.62 22.90
CA THR A 191 4.33 -5.09 21.55
C THR A 191 2.92 -4.52 21.34
N LYS A 192 2.83 -3.30 20.80
CA LYS A 192 1.56 -2.68 20.42
C LYS A 192 1.07 -3.25 19.09
N ILE A 193 -0.07 -3.91 19.11
CA ILE A 193 -0.71 -4.54 17.94
C ILE A 193 -1.84 -3.64 17.47
N PRO A 194 -1.76 -3.08 16.24
CA PRO A 194 -2.85 -2.27 15.71
C PRO A 194 -4.04 -3.15 15.33
N MET A 195 -5.25 -2.63 15.54
CA MET A 195 -6.49 -3.30 15.17
C MET A 195 -7.43 -2.33 14.48
N SER A 196 -8.10 -2.79 13.42
CA SER A 196 -9.17 -2.08 12.75
C SER A 196 -10.51 -2.67 13.17
N MET A 197 -11.39 -1.84 13.73
CA MET A 197 -12.66 -2.26 14.31
C MET A 197 -13.83 -1.59 13.59
N VAL A 198 -14.94 -2.33 13.40
CA VAL A 198 -16.19 -1.79 12.87
C VAL A 198 -17.38 -2.36 13.63
N TYR A 199 -18.40 -1.54 13.82
CA TYR A 199 -19.64 -1.90 14.50
C TYR A 199 -20.80 -0.99 14.07
N LYS A 200 -22.05 -1.43 14.32
CA LYS A 200 -23.24 -0.58 14.14
C LYS A 200 -23.33 0.45 15.27
N LYS A 201 -23.60 1.73 14.95
CA LYS A 201 -23.76 2.77 15.95
C LYS A 201 -24.89 2.46 16.93
N GLY A 202 -24.76 2.92 18.15
CA GLY A 202 -25.75 2.69 19.22
C GLY A 202 -25.51 1.45 20.07
N ILE A 203 -24.52 0.60 19.75
CA ILE A 203 -24.12 -0.48 20.67
C ILE A 203 -23.55 0.10 21.97
N LYS A 204 -23.75 -0.58 23.09
CA LYS A 204 -23.08 -0.25 24.35
C LYS A 204 -21.69 -0.89 24.35
N LYS A 205 -20.66 -0.09 24.57
CA LYS A 205 -19.27 -0.58 24.68
C LYS A 205 -18.97 -1.01 26.12
N ASP A 206 -19.69 -1.99 26.62
CA ASP A 206 -19.60 -2.49 28.00
C ASP A 206 -18.89 -3.85 28.12
N GLY A 207 -18.31 -4.31 27.02
CA GLY A 207 -17.61 -5.61 26.95
C GLY A 207 -18.51 -6.81 26.69
N ASN A 208 -19.83 -6.65 26.59
CA ASN A 208 -20.80 -7.75 26.40
C ASN A 208 -21.18 -8.01 24.95
N ASN A 209 -20.66 -7.19 24.01
CA ASN A 209 -20.97 -7.37 22.59
C ASN A 209 -20.29 -8.62 22.02
N PRO A 210 -21.02 -9.46 21.28
CA PRO A 210 -20.38 -10.56 20.55
C PRO A 210 -19.35 -9.97 19.58
N THR A 211 -18.14 -10.52 19.61
CA THR A 211 -17.02 -9.97 18.82
C THR A 211 -16.42 -11.05 17.95
N LEU A 212 -16.27 -10.76 16.64
CA LEU A 212 -15.51 -11.60 15.74
C LEU A 212 -14.14 -10.96 15.52
N LEU A 213 -13.10 -11.60 16.05
CA LEU A 213 -11.71 -11.23 15.83
C LEU A 213 -11.12 -12.03 14.68
N TYR A 214 -10.62 -11.33 13.66
CA TYR A 214 -9.96 -11.92 12.50
C TYR A 214 -8.50 -11.53 12.43
N ALA A 215 -7.64 -12.45 12.06
CA ALA A 215 -6.22 -12.22 11.80
C ALA A 215 -5.69 -13.24 10.80
N TYR A 216 -4.55 -12.97 10.15
CA TYR A 216 -3.87 -13.91 9.27
C TYR A 216 -2.42 -14.14 9.70
N GLY A 217 -1.55 -13.11 9.61
CA GLY A 217 -0.20 -13.10 10.17
C GLY A 217 0.77 -14.08 9.50
N SER A 218 0.77 -14.17 8.16
CA SER A 218 1.69 -15.03 7.44
C SER A 218 2.09 -14.44 6.09
N TYR A 219 3.26 -14.84 5.57
CA TYR A 219 3.80 -14.50 4.24
C TYR A 219 3.95 -12.99 3.97
N GLY A 220 4.05 -12.15 4.99
CA GLY A 220 4.09 -10.70 4.84
C GLY A 220 2.76 -10.09 4.38
N TYR A 221 1.68 -10.88 4.34
CA TYR A 221 0.40 -10.40 3.83
C TYR A 221 -0.37 -9.60 4.89
N SER A 222 -0.56 -8.31 4.64
CA SER A 222 -1.38 -7.43 5.46
C SER A 222 -2.86 -7.61 5.15
N ILE A 223 -3.69 -7.73 6.18
CA ILE A 223 -5.15 -7.78 6.02
C ILE A 223 -5.70 -6.37 6.09
N ASP A 224 -5.97 -5.78 4.93
CA ASP A 224 -6.48 -4.43 4.83
C ASP A 224 -7.96 -4.32 5.26
N PRO A 225 -8.34 -3.19 5.91
CA PRO A 225 -9.68 -2.98 6.45
C PRO A 225 -10.69 -2.58 5.36
N THR A 226 -11.06 -3.54 4.52
CA THR A 226 -11.97 -3.33 3.39
C THR A 226 -13.44 -3.49 3.78
N PHE A 227 -14.35 -2.90 2.98
CA PHE A 227 -15.79 -3.10 3.07
C PHE A 227 -16.21 -4.53 2.72
N SER A 228 -17.23 -5.03 3.42
CA SER A 228 -17.82 -6.34 3.12
C SER A 228 -19.31 -6.32 3.40
N THR A 229 -20.13 -6.60 2.38
CA THR A 229 -21.59 -6.76 2.52
C THR A 229 -21.97 -7.92 3.45
N ASN A 230 -21.20 -9.01 3.40
CA ASN A 230 -21.44 -10.15 4.30
C ASN A 230 -21.25 -9.78 5.77
N ARG A 231 -20.32 -8.86 6.05
CA ARG A 231 -20.09 -8.39 7.43
C ARG A 231 -21.26 -7.60 7.98
N LEU A 232 -22.00 -6.88 7.15
CA LEU A 232 -23.18 -6.12 7.59
C LEU A 232 -24.19 -6.98 8.33
N THR A 233 -24.37 -8.23 7.91
CA THR A 233 -25.31 -9.16 8.58
C THR A 233 -24.92 -9.47 10.02
N LEU A 234 -23.62 -9.42 10.35
CA LEU A 234 -23.13 -9.57 11.73
C LEU A 234 -23.30 -8.26 12.51
N LEU A 235 -22.90 -7.13 11.88
CA LEU A 235 -23.00 -5.80 12.50
C LEU A 235 -24.43 -5.45 12.86
N ASP A 236 -25.41 -5.78 11.99
CA ASP A 236 -26.85 -5.55 12.23
C ASP A 236 -27.41 -6.41 13.36
N ARG A 237 -26.73 -7.50 13.73
CA ARG A 237 -27.05 -8.34 14.88
C ARG A 237 -26.30 -7.92 16.15
N GLY A 238 -25.62 -6.77 16.14
CA GLY A 238 -24.90 -6.23 17.29
C GLY A 238 -23.47 -6.77 17.49
N PHE A 239 -22.91 -7.47 16.50
CA PHE A 239 -21.51 -7.89 16.54
C PHE A 239 -20.58 -6.72 16.36
N VAL A 240 -19.43 -6.78 17.02
CA VAL A 240 -18.24 -6.01 16.68
C VAL A 240 -17.34 -6.88 15.82
N PHE A 241 -16.84 -6.35 14.70
CA PHE A 241 -15.86 -7.05 13.86
C PHE A 241 -14.50 -6.36 13.99
N VAL A 242 -13.46 -7.13 14.24
CA VAL A 242 -12.11 -6.63 14.48
C VAL A 242 -11.12 -7.36 13.58
N ILE A 243 -10.26 -6.63 12.88
CA ILE A 243 -9.07 -7.16 12.22
C ILE A 243 -7.87 -6.83 13.10
N ALA A 244 -7.16 -7.84 13.61
CA ALA A 244 -5.89 -7.65 14.29
C ALA A 244 -4.75 -7.77 13.28
N HIS A 245 -3.95 -6.72 13.15
CA HIS A 245 -2.80 -6.65 12.25
C HIS A 245 -1.57 -7.24 12.94
N ILE A 246 -1.56 -8.57 13.07
CA ILE A 246 -0.55 -9.29 13.86
C ILE A 246 0.76 -9.46 13.10
N ARG A 247 1.84 -9.78 13.82
CA ARG A 247 3.14 -10.16 13.24
C ARG A 247 2.99 -11.34 12.28
N GLY A 248 3.87 -11.36 11.26
CA GLY A 248 3.79 -12.27 10.12
C GLY A 248 3.12 -11.64 8.89
N GLY A 249 2.31 -10.58 9.07
CA GLY A 249 2.01 -9.57 8.05
C GLY A 249 3.12 -8.51 7.98
N GLU A 250 2.99 -7.53 7.08
CA GLU A 250 3.90 -6.37 6.96
C GLU A 250 3.25 -5.06 7.41
N ASP A 251 2.15 -5.12 8.16
CA ASP A 251 1.38 -3.95 8.56
C ASP A 251 2.23 -2.87 9.26
N MET A 252 3.22 -3.29 10.06
CA MET A 252 4.14 -2.40 10.76
C MET A 252 5.57 -2.42 10.15
N GLY A 253 5.67 -2.72 8.86
CA GLY A 253 6.93 -2.81 8.12
C GLY A 253 7.55 -4.21 8.11
N ARG A 254 8.70 -4.35 7.44
CA ARG A 254 9.34 -5.64 7.19
C ARG A 254 9.72 -6.41 8.46
N LYS A 255 10.16 -5.72 9.49
CA LYS A 255 10.46 -6.35 10.81
C LYS A 255 9.23 -7.03 11.42
N TRP A 256 8.03 -6.53 11.14
CA TRP A 256 6.78 -7.12 11.61
C TRP A 256 6.54 -8.50 11.01
N TYR A 257 6.87 -8.65 9.73
CA TYR A 257 6.87 -9.95 9.04
C TYR A 257 7.98 -10.86 9.57
N GLU A 258 9.21 -10.37 9.65
CA GLU A 258 10.36 -11.17 10.04
C GLU A 258 10.25 -11.70 11.48
N ASN A 259 9.75 -10.90 12.41
CA ASN A 259 9.50 -11.28 13.80
C ASN A 259 8.29 -12.22 13.97
N GLY A 260 7.51 -12.46 12.92
CA GLY A 260 6.41 -13.43 12.89
C GLY A 260 6.76 -14.75 12.18
N LYS A 261 7.95 -14.85 11.61
CA LYS A 261 8.50 -16.12 11.09
C LYS A 261 8.88 -17.03 12.25
N LEU A 262 8.96 -18.33 11.96
CA LEU A 262 9.41 -19.38 12.89
C LEU A 262 10.77 -19.07 13.52
#